data_b60444493120803d56e827018ff00704
#
_entry.id   b60444493120803d56e827018ff00704
#
_cell.length_a   1.000
_cell.length_b   1.000
_cell.length_c   1.000
_cell.angle_alpha   90.00
_cell.angle_beta   90.00
_cell.angle_gamma   90.00
#
_symmetry.space_group_name_H-M   'P 1'
#
loop_
_entity.id
_entity.type
_entity.pdbx_description
1 polymer ?
#
loop_
_entity_poly.entity_id
_entity_poly.type
_entity_poly.pdbx_seq_one_letter_code
_entity_poly.pdbx_strand_id
1 'polypeptide(L)'
;MVKRPIHRLTGESVVPEIDELAEEVIITIVSKDEIIVRILATPTDLEDLAIGHIICEGRGDIESLDVDGHEIEIVGNLIPRPSDDILTAACGACTTGEIVIPSGIAESTQKLRANIGEMMREMKENQPLFNLTGGVHAASIFDEDGRIIVTREDIGRHNAFDKAIGACHSIGFSPKIIGLSGRVGWELVAKAIRSKIEIIIAVGAISSAAEMLARSAGLTLVGFATKQNPAIIGDLSRIIDKPSTSRKD
;
A
#
# COMPACT_ATOMS: atom_id res chain seq x y z
N MET A 1 -11.45 0.38 14.59
CA MET A 1 -12.57 -0.58 14.51
C MET A 1 -13.66 -0.22 15.47
N VAL A 2 -14.90 -0.50 15.11
CA VAL A 2 -16.08 -0.17 15.89
C VAL A 2 -17.01 -1.38 15.99
N LYS A 3 -17.58 -1.60 17.19
CA LYS A 3 -18.61 -2.64 17.41
C LYS A 3 -19.96 -2.12 16.98
N ARG A 4 -20.65 -2.85 16.11
CA ARG A 4 -21.98 -2.50 15.61
C ARG A 4 -22.95 -3.67 15.66
N PRO A 5 -24.25 -3.43 15.94
CA PRO A 5 -25.26 -4.46 15.79
C PRO A 5 -25.47 -4.76 14.29
N ILE A 6 -25.44 -6.04 13.97
CA ILE A 6 -25.72 -6.56 12.63
C ILE A 6 -26.74 -7.68 12.70
N HIS A 7 -27.20 -8.15 11.56
CA HIS A 7 -27.95 -9.37 11.44
C HIS A 7 -27.23 -10.35 10.54
N ARG A 8 -27.00 -11.56 11.03
CA ARG A 8 -26.35 -12.61 10.25
C ARG A 8 -27.38 -13.61 9.72
N LEU A 9 -27.31 -13.90 8.44
CA LEU A 9 -28.11 -14.95 7.81
C LEU A 9 -27.45 -16.30 8.07
N THR A 10 -28.14 -17.18 8.83
CA THR A 10 -27.68 -18.51 9.20
C THR A 10 -28.71 -19.53 8.71
N GLY A 11 -28.46 -20.11 7.54
CA GLY A 11 -29.45 -20.92 6.83
C GLY A 11 -30.68 -20.09 6.43
N GLU A 12 -31.87 -20.45 6.90
CA GLU A 12 -33.11 -19.70 6.66
C GLU A 12 -33.45 -18.70 7.78
N SER A 13 -32.62 -18.57 8.80
CA SER A 13 -32.85 -17.72 9.96
C SER A 13 -31.98 -16.47 9.94
N VAL A 14 -32.51 -15.38 10.48
CA VAL A 14 -31.79 -14.11 10.69
C VAL A 14 -31.55 -13.93 12.18
N VAL A 15 -30.27 -13.86 12.58
CA VAL A 15 -29.88 -13.78 14.00
C VAL A 15 -29.21 -12.43 14.24
N PRO A 16 -29.66 -11.64 15.25
CA PRO A 16 -28.96 -10.41 15.63
C PRO A 16 -27.68 -10.76 16.38
N GLU A 17 -26.59 -10.05 16.03
CA GLU A 17 -25.30 -10.16 16.73
C GLU A 17 -24.55 -8.82 16.74
N ILE A 18 -23.47 -8.74 17.50
CA ILE A 18 -22.54 -7.60 17.48
C ILE A 18 -21.29 -8.04 16.72
N ASP A 19 -20.92 -7.29 15.68
CA ASP A 19 -19.74 -7.56 14.89
C ASP A 19 -18.75 -6.39 14.94
N GLU A 20 -17.50 -6.65 14.65
CA GLU A 20 -16.43 -5.66 14.57
C GLU A 20 -16.25 -5.22 13.13
N LEU A 21 -16.59 -3.96 12.85
CA LEU A 21 -16.42 -3.37 11.52
C LEU A 21 -15.13 -2.55 11.44
N ALA A 22 -14.51 -2.57 10.27
CA ALA A 22 -13.41 -1.66 9.96
C ALA A 22 -13.93 -0.21 10.06
N GLU A 23 -13.22 0.61 10.81
CA GLU A 23 -13.56 2.03 10.96
C GLU A 23 -13.00 2.83 9.80
N GLU A 24 -13.83 3.70 9.25
CA GLU A 24 -13.49 4.60 8.17
C GLU A 24 -13.91 6.02 8.54
N VAL A 25 -12.96 6.94 8.52
CA VAL A 25 -13.17 8.36 8.85
C VAL A 25 -12.47 9.26 7.84
N ILE A 26 -12.87 10.54 7.82
CA ILE A 26 -12.16 11.55 7.03
C ILE A 26 -10.94 12.02 7.82
N ILE A 27 -9.75 11.80 7.25
CA ILE A 27 -8.48 12.37 7.70
C ILE A 27 -8.19 13.60 6.88
N THR A 28 -7.89 14.72 7.52
CA THR A 28 -7.54 15.99 6.87
C THR A 28 -6.07 16.26 7.07
N ILE A 29 -5.32 16.41 5.97
CA ILE A 29 -3.93 16.86 6.01
C ILE A 29 -3.93 18.35 5.66
N VAL A 30 -3.35 19.16 6.53
CA VAL A 30 -3.24 20.62 6.39
C VAL A 30 -1.78 21.06 6.43
N SER A 31 -1.48 22.20 5.81
CA SER A 31 -0.20 22.90 5.92
C SER A 31 -0.42 24.40 5.78
N LYS A 32 0.13 25.20 6.69
CA LYS A 32 0.00 26.66 6.66
C LYS A 32 -1.47 27.14 6.53
N ASP A 33 -2.37 26.53 7.31
CA ASP A 33 -3.82 26.77 7.29
C ASP A 33 -4.53 26.41 5.97
N GLU A 34 -3.84 25.75 5.02
CA GLU A 34 -4.42 25.27 3.78
C GLU A 34 -4.63 23.75 3.83
N ILE A 35 -5.76 23.30 3.29
CA ILE A 35 -6.05 21.87 3.17
C ILE A 35 -5.26 21.31 1.98
N ILE A 36 -4.33 20.40 2.27
CA ILE A 36 -3.58 19.68 1.26
C ILE A 36 -4.44 18.57 0.65
N VAL A 37 -5.11 17.78 1.50
CA VAL A 37 -5.99 16.68 1.05
C VAL A 37 -6.93 16.24 2.17
N ARG A 38 -8.07 15.66 1.79
CA ARG A 38 -8.95 14.85 2.66
C ARG A 38 -8.97 13.42 2.15
N ILE A 39 -8.76 12.47 3.05
CA ILE A 39 -8.64 11.04 2.75
C ILE A 39 -9.62 10.27 3.63
N LEU A 40 -10.46 9.41 3.04
CA LEU A 40 -11.17 8.39 3.80
C LEU A 40 -10.21 7.26 4.13
N ALA A 41 -10.00 6.99 5.42
CA ALA A 41 -9.00 6.02 5.89
C ALA A 41 -9.40 5.39 7.22
N THR A 42 -8.80 4.26 7.54
CA THR A 42 -8.82 3.69 8.89
C THR A 42 -7.98 4.56 9.83
N PRO A 43 -8.54 5.02 11.00
CA PRO A 43 -7.88 5.99 11.89
C PRO A 43 -6.77 5.35 12.75
N THR A 44 -5.85 4.63 12.11
CA THR A 44 -4.63 4.07 12.70
C THR A 44 -3.43 4.51 11.90
N ASP A 45 -2.25 4.55 12.50
CA ASP A 45 -0.98 4.88 11.83
C ASP A 45 -1.08 6.17 10.99
N LEU A 46 -1.65 7.24 11.57
CA LEU A 46 -1.98 8.47 10.86
C LEU A 46 -0.75 9.26 10.44
N GLU A 47 0.31 9.24 11.24
CA GLU A 47 1.61 9.84 10.88
C GLU A 47 2.18 9.14 9.65
N ASP A 48 2.17 7.80 9.64
CA ASP A 48 2.63 7.01 8.51
C ASP A 48 1.80 7.29 7.25
N LEU A 49 0.45 7.42 7.40
CA LEU A 49 -0.44 7.79 6.31
C LEU A 49 -0.05 9.13 5.68
N ALA A 50 0.16 10.14 6.52
CA ALA A 50 0.47 11.50 6.05
C ALA A 50 1.83 11.56 5.36
N ILE A 51 2.87 11.02 5.99
CA ILE A 51 4.22 10.97 5.41
C ILE A 51 4.20 10.21 4.08
N GLY A 52 3.62 9.01 4.08
CA GLY A 52 3.56 8.18 2.89
C GLY A 52 2.76 8.80 1.77
N HIS A 53 1.64 9.46 2.08
CA HIS A 53 0.85 10.17 1.07
C HIS A 53 1.66 11.27 0.38
N ILE A 54 2.35 12.11 1.14
CA ILE A 54 3.17 13.19 0.58
C ILE A 54 4.27 12.62 -0.32
N ILE A 55 4.97 11.58 0.12
CA ILE A 55 6.03 10.91 -0.67
C ILE A 55 5.44 10.27 -1.94
N CYS A 56 4.40 9.46 -1.79
CA CYS A 56 3.82 8.67 -2.89
C CYS A 56 3.09 9.52 -3.93
N GLU A 57 2.59 10.70 -3.55
CA GLU A 57 1.98 11.66 -4.46
C GLU A 57 2.96 12.72 -4.97
N GLY A 58 4.22 12.72 -4.49
CA GLY A 58 5.24 13.67 -4.88
C GLY A 58 4.87 15.12 -4.53
N ARG A 59 4.31 15.32 -3.33
CA ARG A 59 3.76 16.61 -2.91
C ARG A 59 4.76 17.49 -2.16
N GLY A 60 6.03 17.16 -2.15
CA GLY A 60 7.08 17.98 -1.55
C GLY A 60 7.78 17.29 -0.38
N ASP A 61 8.39 18.10 0.47
CA ASP A 61 9.22 17.66 1.59
C ASP A 61 8.55 17.97 2.93
N ILE A 62 8.74 17.08 3.90
CA ILE A 62 8.22 17.18 5.26
C ILE A 62 9.36 17.54 6.20
N GLU A 63 9.19 18.62 6.99
CA GLU A 63 10.12 19.01 8.05
C GLU A 63 9.66 18.50 9.42
N SER A 64 8.36 18.61 9.69
CA SER A 64 7.72 18.07 10.90
C SER A 64 6.24 17.84 10.66
N LEU A 65 5.61 17.06 11.53
CA LEU A 65 4.16 16.85 11.53
C LEU A 65 3.65 16.75 12.97
N ASP A 66 2.38 17.09 13.15
CA ASP A 66 1.62 16.93 14.39
C ASP A 66 0.24 16.34 14.08
N VAL A 67 -0.27 15.50 14.97
CA VAL A 67 -1.57 14.81 14.79
C VAL A 67 -2.50 15.19 15.92
N ASP A 68 -3.60 15.87 15.59
CA ASP A 68 -4.70 16.15 16.51
C ASP A 68 -5.99 15.47 16.05
N GLY A 69 -6.32 14.37 16.68
CA GLY A 69 -7.47 13.55 16.31
C GLY A 69 -7.39 13.04 14.86
N HIS A 70 -8.18 13.59 13.97
CA HIS A 70 -8.22 13.23 12.54
C HIS A 70 -7.67 14.33 11.62
N GLU A 71 -7.07 15.34 12.19
CA GLU A 71 -6.35 16.39 11.47
C GLU A 71 -4.84 16.24 11.68
N ILE A 72 -4.09 16.38 10.59
CA ILE A 72 -2.64 16.24 10.58
C ILE A 72 -2.06 17.51 10.00
N GLU A 73 -1.39 18.28 10.83
CA GLU A 73 -0.66 19.46 10.39
C GLU A 73 0.75 19.05 9.94
N ILE A 74 1.12 19.45 8.72
CA ILE A 74 2.47 19.21 8.19
C ILE A 74 3.16 20.54 7.95
N VAL A 75 4.35 20.68 8.51
CA VAL A 75 5.27 21.76 8.19
C VAL A 75 6.24 21.27 7.12
N GLY A 76 6.37 22.05 6.05
CA GLY A 76 7.25 21.70 4.93
C GLY A 76 6.95 22.54 3.69
N ASN A 77 7.65 22.21 2.61
CA ASN A 77 7.39 22.83 1.31
C ASN A 77 6.45 21.93 0.50
N LEU A 78 5.14 22.06 0.77
CA LEU A 78 4.12 21.18 0.18
C LEU A 78 3.42 21.83 -1.01
N ILE A 79 3.02 20.99 -1.96
CA ILE A 79 2.22 21.34 -3.13
C ILE A 79 0.79 20.87 -2.88
N PRO A 80 -0.20 21.77 -2.77
CA PRO A 80 -1.60 21.40 -2.66
C PRO A 80 -2.07 20.59 -3.87
N ARG A 81 -3.10 19.79 -3.67
CA ARG A 81 -3.72 19.04 -4.77
C ARG A 81 -4.40 20.02 -5.73
N PRO A 82 -4.15 19.91 -7.07
CA PRO A 82 -4.91 20.67 -8.06
C PRO A 82 -6.42 20.38 -7.95
N SER A 83 -7.26 21.42 -8.10
CA SER A 83 -8.72 21.31 -7.95
C SER A 83 -9.39 20.46 -9.05
N ASP A 84 -8.72 20.28 -10.17
CA ASP A 84 -9.14 19.56 -11.36
C ASP A 84 -8.60 18.12 -11.45
N ASP A 85 -7.87 17.68 -10.43
CA ASP A 85 -7.47 16.27 -10.32
C ASP A 85 -8.68 15.35 -10.29
N ILE A 86 -8.71 14.38 -11.21
CA ILE A 86 -9.79 13.39 -11.26
C ILE A 86 -9.69 12.49 -10.04
N LEU A 87 -10.76 12.52 -9.23
CA LEU A 87 -10.97 11.53 -8.18
C LEU A 87 -11.28 10.19 -8.85
N THR A 88 -10.34 9.26 -8.87
CA THR A 88 -10.66 7.90 -9.33
C THR A 88 -11.65 7.26 -8.37
N ALA A 89 -12.67 6.59 -8.91
CA ALA A 89 -13.81 6.04 -8.18
C ALA A 89 -13.44 5.00 -7.09
N ALA A 90 -12.19 4.61 -7.00
CA ALA A 90 -11.74 3.56 -6.09
C ALA A 90 -11.04 4.08 -4.82
N CYS A 91 -10.49 5.30 -4.78
CA CYS A 91 -9.69 5.79 -3.64
C CYS A 91 -9.48 7.31 -3.56
N GLY A 92 -10.15 8.12 -4.33
CA GLY A 92 -10.25 9.58 -4.09
C GLY A 92 -8.97 10.45 -4.03
N ALA A 93 -7.79 9.86 -3.85
CA ALA A 93 -6.62 10.62 -3.43
C ALA A 93 -5.41 10.59 -4.40
N CYS A 94 -5.47 9.83 -5.48
CA CYS A 94 -4.32 9.72 -6.40
C CYS A 94 -4.33 10.79 -7.47
N THR A 95 -3.17 11.40 -7.73
CA THR A 95 -3.00 12.37 -8.81
C THR A 95 -2.83 11.68 -10.15
N THR A 96 -3.48 12.24 -11.18
CA THR A 96 -3.31 11.83 -12.59
C THR A 96 -2.19 12.61 -13.30
N GLY A 97 -1.43 13.42 -12.56
CA GLY A 97 -0.36 14.25 -13.10
C GLY A 97 0.75 13.46 -13.80
N GLU A 98 1.57 14.16 -14.57
CA GLU A 98 2.71 13.59 -15.26
C GLU A 98 3.65 12.87 -14.28
N ILE A 99 4.00 11.62 -14.62
CA ILE A 99 4.91 10.83 -13.80
C ILE A 99 6.33 10.99 -14.32
N VAL A 100 7.16 11.63 -13.52
CA VAL A 100 8.60 11.65 -13.76
C VAL A 100 9.16 10.31 -13.29
N ILE A 101 9.66 9.51 -14.23
CA ILE A 101 10.31 8.24 -13.93
C ILE A 101 11.73 8.53 -13.45
N PRO A 102 12.08 8.19 -12.18
CA PRO A 102 13.45 8.38 -11.70
C PRO A 102 14.42 7.53 -12.51
N SER A 103 15.56 8.11 -12.91
CA SER A 103 16.66 7.34 -13.44
C SER A 103 17.16 6.34 -12.39
N GLY A 104 17.50 5.12 -12.80
CA GLY A 104 18.11 4.13 -11.94
C GLY A 104 17.22 2.95 -11.51
N ILE A 105 15.89 3.01 -11.64
CA ILE A 105 15.05 1.81 -11.36
C ILE A 105 15.39 0.70 -12.36
N ALA A 106 15.49 1.03 -13.66
CA ALA A 106 15.82 0.06 -14.69
C ALA A 106 17.25 -0.49 -14.58
N GLU A 107 18.17 0.28 -14.00
CA GLU A 107 19.58 -0.09 -13.81
C GLU A 107 19.84 -0.77 -12.46
N SER A 108 18.83 -0.86 -11.61
CA SER A 108 18.96 -1.43 -10.28
C SER A 108 19.27 -2.92 -10.32
N THR A 109 20.16 -3.33 -9.43
CA THR A 109 20.54 -4.73 -9.19
C THR A 109 19.73 -5.38 -8.07
N GLN A 110 18.66 -4.70 -7.58
CA GLN A 110 17.80 -5.23 -6.52
C GLN A 110 17.23 -6.59 -6.92
N LYS A 111 17.37 -7.55 -6.05
CA LYS A 111 16.86 -8.92 -6.24
C LYS A 111 16.07 -9.37 -5.02
N LEU A 112 15.00 -10.10 -5.27
CA LEU A 112 14.27 -10.84 -4.25
C LEU A 112 14.77 -12.29 -4.25
N ARG A 113 15.23 -12.78 -3.10
CA ARG A 113 15.77 -14.13 -2.89
C ARG A 113 14.94 -14.91 -1.88
N ALA A 114 13.63 -15.02 -2.14
CA ALA A 114 12.69 -15.64 -1.21
C ALA A 114 11.60 -16.41 -1.95
N ASN A 115 10.89 -17.27 -1.23
CA ASN A 115 9.67 -17.89 -1.73
C ASN A 115 8.51 -16.91 -1.64
N ILE A 116 7.96 -16.51 -2.78
CA ILE A 116 6.88 -15.53 -2.87
C ILE A 116 5.63 -16.01 -2.12
N GLY A 117 5.30 -17.29 -2.23
CA GLY A 117 4.13 -17.86 -1.54
C GLY A 117 4.26 -17.81 -0.01
N GLU A 118 5.46 -18.06 0.52
CA GLU A 118 5.75 -17.94 1.96
C GLU A 118 5.66 -16.49 2.44
N MET A 119 6.26 -15.55 1.70
CA MET A 119 6.17 -14.12 1.99
C MET A 119 4.71 -13.65 2.09
N MET A 120 3.87 -14.02 1.12
CA MET A 120 2.47 -13.58 1.12
C MET A 120 1.63 -14.26 2.20
N ARG A 121 1.99 -15.47 2.63
CA ARG A 121 1.39 -16.13 3.80
C ARG A 121 1.77 -15.41 5.08
N GLU A 122 3.06 -15.11 5.29
CA GLU A 122 3.54 -14.34 6.44
C GLU A 122 2.88 -12.95 6.50
N MET A 123 2.77 -12.26 5.36
CA MET A 123 2.01 -11.01 5.28
C MET A 123 0.57 -11.18 5.76
N LYS A 124 -0.11 -12.25 5.37
CA LYS A 124 -1.50 -12.52 5.79
C LYS A 124 -1.60 -12.74 7.30
N GLU A 125 -0.63 -13.41 7.92
CA GLU A 125 -0.57 -13.65 9.36
C GLU A 125 -0.34 -12.35 10.16
N ASN A 126 0.28 -11.36 9.53
CA ASN A 126 0.57 -10.04 10.11
C ASN A 126 -0.51 -8.98 9.81
N GLN A 127 -1.79 -9.38 9.75
CA GLN A 127 -2.94 -8.51 9.47
C GLN A 127 -3.97 -8.55 10.61
N PRO A 128 -3.70 -7.95 11.77
CA PRO A 128 -4.61 -8.02 12.92
C PRO A 128 -5.98 -7.39 12.66
N LEU A 129 -6.06 -6.26 11.94
CA LEU A 129 -7.34 -5.62 11.63
C LEU A 129 -8.16 -6.45 10.63
N PHE A 130 -7.51 -7.02 9.62
CA PHE A 130 -8.17 -7.93 8.69
C PHE A 130 -8.70 -9.17 9.38
N ASN A 131 -7.92 -9.75 10.29
CA ASN A 131 -8.34 -10.94 11.04
C ASN A 131 -9.57 -10.69 11.90
N LEU A 132 -9.76 -9.46 12.41
CA LEU A 132 -10.90 -9.06 13.21
C LEU A 132 -12.11 -8.66 12.37
N THR A 133 -11.90 -7.94 11.27
CA THR A 133 -12.99 -7.26 10.55
C THR A 133 -13.25 -7.82 9.15
N GLY A 134 -12.24 -8.47 8.54
CA GLY A 134 -12.29 -8.89 7.13
C GLY A 134 -12.38 -7.74 6.13
N GLY A 135 -12.37 -6.47 6.58
CA GLY A 135 -12.75 -5.29 5.81
C GLY A 135 -11.60 -4.38 5.37
N VAL A 136 -10.34 -4.76 5.58
CA VAL A 136 -9.19 -3.91 5.27
C VAL A 136 -8.23 -4.56 4.27
N HIS A 137 -7.43 -3.72 3.63
CA HIS A 137 -6.29 -4.11 2.83
C HIS A 137 -5.00 -3.99 3.64
N ALA A 138 -3.94 -4.66 3.16
CA ALA A 138 -2.62 -4.56 3.74
C ALA A 138 -1.55 -4.31 2.69
N ALA A 139 -0.48 -3.63 3.13
CA ALA A 139 0.78 -3.50 2.42
C ALA A 139 1.93 -3.85 3.37
N SER A 140 2.85 -4.69 2.91
CA SER A 140 4.06 -5.06 3.66
C SER A 140 5.31 -4.72 2.89
N ILE A 141 6.28 -4.12 3.55
CA ILE A 141 7.62 -3.92 3.01
C ILE A 141 8.49 -5.12 3.41
N PHE A 142 9.26 -5.60 2.44
CA PHE A 142 10.15 -6.74 2.61
C PHE A 142 11.61 -6.34 2.32
N ASP A 143 12.54 -7.06 2.97
CA ASP A 143 13.94 -7.06 2.57
C ASP A 143 14.19 -7.99 1.36
N GLU A 144 15.43 -8.09 0.90
CA GLU A 144 15.80 -8.94 -0.23
C GLU A 144 15.67 -10.44 0.05
N ASP A 145 15.66 -10.85 1.31
CA ASP A 145 15.46 -12.24 1.74
C ASP A 145 13.99 -12.56 2.04
N GLY A 146 13.08 -11.61 1.81
CA GLY A 146 11.65 -11.77 1.98
C GLY A 146 11.14 -11.65 3.42
N ARG A 147 11.96 -11.10 4.34
CA ARG A 147 11.51 -10.83 5.71
C ARG A 147 10.71 -9.55 5.76
N ILE A 148 9.63 -9.54 6.52
CA ILE A 148 8.82 -8.35 6.73
C ILE A 148 9.59 -7.32 7.56
N ILE A 149 9.69 -6.10 7.03
CA ILE A 149 10.19 -4.92 7.75
C ILE A 149 9.04 -4.23 8.45
N VAL A 150 7.93 -4.02 7.75
CA VAL A 150 6.72 -3.40 8.27
C VAL A 150 5.49 -3.90 7.53
N THR A 151 4.36 -4.00 8.23
CA THR A 151 3.03 -4.21 7.66
C THR A 151 2.12 -3.08 8.12
N ARG A 152 1.30 -2.54 7.22
CA ARG A 152 0.26 -1.55 7.51
C ARG A 152 -1.05 -1.95 6.87
N GLU A 153 -2.14 -1.66 7.58
CA GLU A 153 -3.50 -1.98 7.16
C GLU A 153 -4.34 -0.72 7.01
N ASP A 154 -5.24 -0.72 6.05
CA ASP A 154 -6.25 0.32 5.85
C ASP A 154 -7.43 -0.23 5.03
N ILE A 155 -8.61 0.34 5.19
CA ILE A 155 -9.78 0.03 4.35
C ILE A 155 -9.50 0.32 2.87
N GLY A 156 -8.67 1.32 2.58
CA GLY A 156 -8.20 1.71 1.26
C GLY A 156 -6.84 1.09 0.91
N ARG A 157 -6.76 0.31 -0.18
CA ARG A 157 -5.47 -0.30 -0.60
C ARG A 157 -4.37 0.73 -0.88
N HIS A 158 -4.72 1.95 -1.32
CA HIS A 158 -3.76 3.03 -1.56
C HIS A 158 -3.25 3.62 -0.24
N ASN A 159 -4.13 3.75 0.74
CA ASN A 159 -3.76 4.21 2.08
C ASN A 159 -2.85 3.19 2.78
N ALA A 160 -3.14 1.88 2.66
CA ALA A 160 -2.26 0.83 3.19
C ALA A 160 -0.86 0.92 2.57
N PHE A 161 -0.77 1.19 1.25
CA PHE A 161 0.50 1.45 0.57
C PHE A 161 1.21 2.67 1.16
N ASP A 162 0.50 3.81 1.26
CA ASP A 162 1.06 5.05 1.80
C ASP A 162 1.56 4.84 3.22
N LYS A 163 0.75 4.25 4.11
CA LYS A 163 1.16 3.92 5.48
C LYS A 163 2.44 3.09 5.53
N ALA A 164 2.57 2.07 4.68
CA ALA A 164 3.77 1.23 4.66
C ALA A 164 5.03 2.01 4.23
N ILE A 165 4.90 2.92 3.26
CA ILE A 165 6.00 3.81 2.84
C ILE A 165 6.35 4.81 3.93
N GLY A 166 5.35 5.45 4.56
CA GLY A 166 5.56 6.39 5.66
C GLY A 166 6.26 5.76 6.85
N ALA A 167 5.84 4.55 7.23
CA ALA A 167 6.49 3.79 8.30
C ALA A 167 7.98 3.52 8.02
N CYS A 168 8.32 3.19 6.77
CA CYS A 168 9.72 3.02 6.38
C CYS A 168 10.51 4.33 6.45
N HIS A 169 9.90 5.43 6.05
CA HIS A 169 10.52 6.76 6.17
C HIS A 169 10.85 7.08 7.63
N SER A 170 9.90 6.85 8.54
CA SER A 170 10.04 7.12 9.98
C SER A 170 11.18 6.35 10.64
N ILE A 171 11.48 5.12 10.16
CA ILE A 171 12.59 4.31 10.66
C ILE A 171 13.89 4.44 9.83
N GLY A 172 13.93 5.35 8.84
CA GLY A 172 15.09 5.56 7.97
C GLY A 172 15.40 4.40 7.02
N PHE A 173 14.41 3.54 6.70
CA PHE A 173 14.57 2.43 5.78
C PHE A 173 14.17 2.82 4.36
N SER A 174 14.99 2.48 3.36
CA SER A 174 14.70 2.71 1.93
C SER A 174 14.02 1.48 1.32
N PRO A 175 12.68 1.46 1.20
CA PRO A 175 11.96 0.30 0.72
C PRO A 175 12.19 0.06 -0.79
N LYS A 176 12.35 -1.21 -1.18
CA LYS A 176 12.51 -1.65 -2.58
C LYS A 176 11.49 -2.69 -3.01
N ILE A 177 10.96 -3.44 -2.07
CA ILE A 177 10.05 -4.57 -2.31
C ILE A 177 8.80 -4.37 -1.46
N ILE A 178 7.63 -4.35 -2.11
CA ILE A 178 6.34 -4.22 -1.44
C ILE A 178 5.39 -5.36 -1.82
N GLY A 179 4.76 -5.95 -0.83
CA GLY A 179 3.65 -6.90 -0.97
C GLY A 179 2.31 -6.23 -0.75
N LEU A 180 1.31 -6.56 -1.55
CA LEU A 180 -0.03 -5.98 -1.52
C LEU A 180 -1.11 -7.06 -1.45
N SER A 181 -2.07 -6.91 -0.54
CA SER A 181 -3.22 -7.83 -0.44
C SER A 181 -4.23 -7.69 -1.59
N GLY A 182 -4.19 -6.58 -2.31
CA GLY A 182 -5.14 -6.23 -3.35
C GLY A 182 -4.62 -6.37 -4.78
N ARG A 183 -5.31 -5.70 -5.70
CA ARG A 183 -4.96 -5.58 -7.12
C ARG A 183 -3.99 -4.42 -7.33
N VAL A 184 -3.20 -4.47 -8.41
CA VAL A 184 -2.31 -3.39 -8.84
C VAL A 184 -2.93 -2.65 -10.02
N GLY A 185 -3.32 -1.40 -9.79
CA GLY A 185 -3.71 -0.43 -10.81
C GLY A 185 -2.55 0.50 -11.17
N TRP A 186 -2.79 1.35 -12.16
CA TRP A 186 -1.84 2.38 -12.59
C TRP A 186 -1.35 3.25 -11.43
N GLU A 187 -2.28 3.66 -10.55
CA GLU A 187 -2.01 4.55 -9.42
C GLU A 187 -1.00 3.96 -8.43
N LEU A 188 -1.09 2.65 -8.14
CA LEU A 188 -0.15 1.99 -7.23
C LEU A 188 1.25 1.87 -7.84
N VAL A 189 1.34 1.69 -9.17
CA VAL A 189 2.63 1.73 -9.87
C VAL A 189 3.19 3.16 -9.84
N ALA A 190 2.36 4.18 -10.03
CA ALA A 190 2.76 5.59 -9.93
C ALA A 190 3.33 5.91 -8.53
N LYS A 191 2.65 5.47 -7.48
CA LYS A 191 3.13 5.59 -6.09
C LYS A 191 4.45 4.86 -5.88
N ALA A 192 4.58 3.65 -6.42
CA ALA A 192 5.80 2.85 -6.35
C ALA A 192 7.00 3.56 -7.01
N ILE A 193 6.80 4.16 -8.19
CA ILE A 193 7.82 4.95 -8.87
C ILE A 193 8.30 6.11 -8.00
N ARG A 194 7.37 6.90 -7.46
CA ARG A 194 7.69 8.07 -6.62
C ARG A 194 8.38 7.68 -5.32
N SER A 195 7.98 6.57 -4.72
CA SER A 195 8.60 6.04 -3.49
C SER A 195 9.81 5.13 -3.75
N LYS A 196 10.28 5.01 -5.01
CA LYS A 196 11.47 4.23 -5.42
C LYS A 196 11.37 2.74 -5.11
N ILE A 197 10.16 2.20 -5.09
CA ILE A 197 9.89 0.76 -5.07
C ILE A 197 10.27 0.18 -6.44
N GLU A 198 10.87 -0.99 -6.44
CA GLU A 198 11.38 -1.67 -7.64
C GLU A 198 10.65 -2.98 -7.94
N ILE A 199 10.12 -3.64 -6.90
CA ILE A 199 9.39 -4.90 -7.01
C ILE A 199 8.05 -4.78 -6.26
N ILE A 200 6.95 -5.03 -6.97
CA ILE A 200 5.60 -5.11 -6.38
C ILE A 200 5.11 -6.56 -6.47
N ILE A 201 4.68 -7.11 -5.34
CA ILE A 201 4.13 -8.46 -5.24
C ILE A 201 2.67 -8.34 -4.80
N ALA A 202 1.72 -8.82 -5.58
CA ALA A 202 0.30 -8.65 -5.31
C ALA A 202 -0.48 -9.97 -5.29
N VAL A 203 -1.36 -10.12 -4.32
CA VAL A 203 -2.33 -11.23 -4.28
C VAL A 203 -3.28 -11.15 -5.48
N GLY A 204 -3.67 -9.95 -5.86
CA GLY A 204 -4.62 -9.69 -6.94
C GLY A 204 -3.99 -9.60 -8.33
N ALA A 205 -4.84 -9.23 -9.29
CA ALA A 205 -4.47 -9.03 -10.68
C ALA A 205 -3.75 -7.70 -10.90
N ILE A 206 -3.05 -7.60 -12.03
CA ILE A 206 -2.39 -6.40 -12.54
C ILE A 206 -3.22 -5.88 -13.72
N SER A 207 -3.47 -4.57 -13.77
CA SER A 207 -4.15 -3.95 -14.91
C SER A 207 -3.18 -3.72 -16.07
N SER A 208 -3.71 -3.59 -17.32
CA SER A 208 -2.89 -3.29 -18.50
C SER A 208 -2.18 -1.94 -18.38
N ALA A 209 -2.82 -0.92 -17.80
CA ALA A 209 -2.19 0.39 -17.58
C ALA A 209 -1.06 0.32 -16.55
N ALA A 210 -1.21 -0.50 -15.49
CA ALA A 210 -0.15 -0.76 -14.53
C ALA A 210 1.04 -1.49 -15.17
N GLU A 211 0.77 -2.48 -16.02
CA GLU A 211 1.79 -3.22 -16.77
C GLU A 211 2.62 -2.30 -17.67
N MET A 212 1.95 -1.47 -18.47
CA MET A 212 2.62 -0.53 -19.38
C MET A 212 3.52 0.45 -18.62
N LEU A 213 3.00 1.05 -17.53
CA LEU A 213 3.76 2.00 -16.72
C LEU A 213 4.95 1.32 -16.03
N ALA A 214 4.77 0.13 -15.48
CA ALA A 214 5.84 -0.61 -14.82
C ALA A 214 6.97 -0.96 -15.77
N ARG A 215 6.66 -1.39 -17.01
CA ARG A 215 7.69 -1.65 -18.02
C ARG A 215 8.47 -0.38 -18.41
N SER A 216 7.77 0.73 -18.62
CA SER A 216 8.43 2.00 -18.97
C SER A 216 9.34 2.51 -17.86
N ALA A 217 9.03 2.24 -16.61
CA ALA A 217 9.81 2.64 -15.44
C ALA A 217 10.83 1.59 -14.98
N GLY A 218 10.83 0.39 -15.58
CA GLY A 218 11.75 -0.68 -15.20
C GLY A 218 11.39 -1.39 -13.89
N LEU A 219 10.12 -1.33 -13.44
CA LEU A 219 9.65 -2.09 -12.28
C LEU A 219 9.38 -3.55 -12.64
N THR A 220 9.50 -4.43 -11.63
CA THR A 220 9.04 -5.82 -11.72
C THR A 220 7.76 -6.00 -10.91
N LEU A 221 6.73 -6.57 -11.55
CA LEU A 221 5.45 -6.85 -10.91
C LEU A 221 5.22 -8.35 -10.84
N VAL A 222 4.72 -8.81 -9.69
CA VAL A 222 4.24 -10.19 -9.50
C VAL A 222 2.76 -10.13 -9.17
N GLY A 223 1.91 -10.63 -10.05
CA GLY A 223 0.46 -10.77 -9.82
C GLY A 223 0.05 -12.18 -9.45
N PHE A 224 -1.10 -12.31 -8.78
CA PHE A 224 -1.62 -13.60 -8.32
C PHE A 224 -0.60 -14.36 -7.45
N ALA A 225 0.11 -13.66 -6.59
CA ALA A 225 1.27 -14.14 -5.85
C ALA A 225 1.00 -15.33 -4.92
N THR A 226 -0.26 -15.57 -4.56
CA THR A 226 -0.69 -16.74 -3.75
C THR A 226 -1.09 -17.96 -4.60
N LYS A 227 -1.10 -17.84 -5.93
CA LYS A 227 -1.36 -18.97 -6.81
C LYS A 227 -0.10 -19.81 -7.04
N GLN A 228 -0.28 -21.06 -7.44
CA GLN A 228 0.83 -21.95 -7.75
C GLN A 228 1.74 -21.40 -8.88
N ASN A 229 1.16 -20.66 -9.82
CA ASN A 229 1.87 -20.04 -10.94
C ASN A 229 1.59 -18.53 -10.95
N PRO A 230 2.31 -17.72 -10.18
CA PRO A 230 2.19 -16.27 -10.22
C PRO A 230 2.62 -15.70 -11.58
N ALA A 231 2.01 -14.60 -11.99
CA ALA A 231 2.37 -13.90 -13.22
C ALA A 231 3.47 -12.87 -12.92
N ILE A 232 4.58 -12.92 -13.67
CA ILE A 232 5.70 -11.96 -13.52
C ILE A 232 5.77 -11.08 -14.76
N ILE A 233 5.89 -9.76 -14.55
CA ILE A 233 6.02 -8.73 -15.58
C ILE A 233 7.26 -7.90 -15.27
N GLY A 234 8.05 -7.58 -16.29
CA GLY A 234 9.28 -6.80 -16.15
C GLY A 234 10.53 -7.66 -16.16
N ASP A 235 11.56 -7.26 -15.40
CA ASP A 235 12.83 -7.96 -15.36
C ASP A 235 12.75 -9.23 -14.49
N LEU A 236 12.75 -10.39 -15.14
CA LEU A 236 12.69 -11.69 -14.49
C LEU A 236 13.93 -12.01 -13.66
N SER A 237 15.09 -11.41 -13.95
CA SER A 237 16.33 -11.65 -13.21
C SER A 237 16.29 -11.12 -11.77
N ARG A 238 15.32 -10.27 -11.46
CA ARG A 238 15.09 -9.75 -10.10
C ARG A 238 14.38 -10.74 -9.18
N ILE A 239 13.76 -11.78 -9.72
CA ILE A 239 13.04 -12.78 -8.94
C ILE A 239 13.88 -14.06 -8.91
N ILE A 240 14.45 -14.35 -7.76
CA ILE A 240 15.14 -15.61 -7.48
C ILE A 240 14.26 -16.38 -6.50
N ASP A 241 13.21 -17.00 -7.04
CA ASP A 241 12.28 -17.79 -6.23
C ASP A 241 12.99 -19.00 -5.61
N LYS A 242 12.97 -19.07 -4.28
CA LYS A 242 13.52 -20.22 -3.55
C LYS A 242 12.43 -21.28 -3.39
N PRO A 243 12.77 -22.57 -3.43
CA PRO A 243 11.79 -23.60 -3.11
C PRO A 243 11.25 -23.43 -1.70
N SER A 244 9.97 -23.76 -1.50
CA SER A 244 9.32 -23.67 -0.19
C SER A 244 10.09 -24.48 0.85
N THR A 245 10.33 -23.89 2.01
CA THR A 245 10.95 -24.55 3.16
C THR A 245 9.94 -25.35 3.98
N SER A 246 8.67 -25.39 3.57
CA SER A 246 7.65 -26.17 4.29
C SER A 246 8.10 -27.62 4.43
N ARG A 247 8.44 -27.98 5.66
CA ARG A 247 8.72 -29.36 6.06
C ARG A 247 7.55 -30.23 5.64
N LYS A 248 7.87 -31.33 4.94
CA LYS A 248 7.00 -32.48 4.87
C LYS A 248 7.01 -33.10 6.27
N ASP A 249 5.96 -32.88 7.01
CA ASP A 249 5.56 -33.73 8.13
C ASP A 249 4.45 -34.64 7.66
#